data_40affa07c021de164fc2838f48160bca
#
_entry.id   40affa07c021de164fc2838f48160bca
#
_cell.length_a   1.000
_cell.length_b   1.000
_cell.length_c   1.000
_cell.angle_alpha   90.00
_cell.angle_beta   90.00
_cell.angle_gamma   90.00
#
_symmetry.space_group_name_H-M   'P 1'
#
loop_
_entity.id
_entity.type
_entity.pdbx_description
1 polymer ?
#
loop_
_entity_poly.entity_id
_entity_poly.type
_entity_poly.pdbx_seq_one_letter_code
_entity_poly.pdbx_strand_id
1 'polypeptide(L)'
;MIILNLLLRYYKDMFARIWIFSPSIKLDPQYAPLRKYLEHMSDQQKEPLMFEDLDQQALGKILEEQRAITEECRKRKIKPPQCCVVLDDLADRGDILNKRQGGNNGSWLISLATRGRHFGVTWIISSQVINLVGTVLRKNVRCMCVWRLRNHKEVETLCEELSGVYGKDEIMQLYTHATQDPFSFLFVRLDAKTRRDMFWLRFESRLLPKEESESDDDGHGTVGNRPAASQQVREPGPPAHKKTRRPVGAPSAR
;
A
#
# COMPACT_ATOMS: atom_id res chain seq x y z
N MET A 1 13.89 -2.60 -3.06
CA MET A 1 12.55 -3.24 -3.07
C MET A 1 11.58 -2.37 -2.28
N ILE A 2 10.41 -2.03 -2.88
CA ILE A 2 9.48 -1.06 -2.27
C ILE A 2 8.82 -1.59 -0.99
N ILE A 3 8.42 -2.88 -0.96
CA ILE A 3 7.76 -3.51 0.19
C ILE A 3 8.62 -3.39 1.46
N LEU A 4 9.93 -3.63 1.35
CA LEU A 4 10.86 -3.48 2.47
C LEU A 4 10.86 -2.05 3.01
N ASN A 5 10.93 -1.05 2.10
CA ASN A 5 10.90 0.35 2.50
C ASN A 5 9.56 0.72 3.17
N LEU A 6 8.44 0.24 2.63
CA LEU A 6 7.14 0.47 3.23
C LEU A 6 7.06 -0.10 4.65
N LEU A 7 7.42 -1.36 4.84
CA LEU A 7 7.26 -2.04 6.13
C LEU A 7 8.31 -1.66 7.17
N LEU A 8 9.58 -1.48 6.76
CA LEU A 8 10.69 -1.25 7.70
C LEU A 8 10.99 0.23 7.96
N ARG A 9 10.47 1.15 7.13
CA ARG A 9 10.72 2.59 7.26
C ARG A 9 9.43 3.40 7.41
N TYR A 10 8.53 3.38 6.40
CA TYR A 10 7.34 4.24 6.39
C TYR A 10 6.26 3.77 7.36
N TYR A 11 6.02 2.48 7.45
CA TYR A 11 5.00 1.85 8.31
C TYR A 11 5.61 1.08 9.48
N LYS A 12 6.88 1.35 9.79
CA LYS A 12 7.55 0.73 10.93
C LYS A 12 6.73 0.96 12.20
N ASP A 13 6.49 -0.10 12.94
CA ASP A 13 5.75 -0.12 14.22
C ASP A 13 4.28 0.35 14.12
N MET A 14 3.74 0.53 12.90
CA MET A 14 2.33 0.88 12.71
C MET A 14 1.40 -0.33 12.76
N PHE A 15 1.89 -1.49 12.39
CA PHE A 15 1.12 -2.71 12.38
C PHE A 15 1.43 -3.55 13.62
N ALA A 16 0.37 -3.98 14.31
CA ALA A 16 0.49 -4.91 15.43
C ALA A 16 0.96 -6.30 14.97
N ARG A 17 0.58 -6.69 13.74
CA ARG A 17 0.95 -7.96 13.10
C ARG A 17 1.15 -7.76 11.61
N ILE A 18 2.11 -8.50 11.04
CA ILE A 18 2.38 -8.52 9.60
C ILE A 18 2.53 -9.98 9.20
N TRP A 19 1.67 -10.45 8.31
CA TRP A 19 1.79 -11.77 7.70
C TRP A 19 2.24 -11.64 6.25
N ILE A 20 3.21 -12.46 5.85
CA ILE A 20 3.74 -12.48 4.49
C ILE A 20 3.56 -13.85 3.88
N PHE A 21 2.94 -13.88 2.71
CA PHE A 21 2.82 -15.04 1.85
C PHE A 21 3.70 -14.79 0.62
N SER A 22 4.83 -15.50 0.53
CA SER A 22 5.79 -15.36 -0.58
C SER A 22 6.70 -16.58 -0.68
N PRO A 23 6.79 -17.25 -1.83
CA PRO A 23 7.74 -18.34 -2.06
C PRO A 23 9.19 -17.87 -1.95
N SER A 24 9.44 -16.60 -2.21
CA SER A 24 10.79 -16.00 -2.21
C SER A 24 11.25 -15.53 -0.82
N ILE A 25 10.36 -15.52 0.19
CA ILE A 25 10.66 -14.91 1.50
C ILE A 25 11.88 -15.52 2.19
N LYS A 26 12.12 -16.82 2.05
CA LYS A 26 13.28 -17.52 2.62
C LYS A 26 14.47 -17.59 1.69
N LEU A 27 14.26 -17.51 0.37
CA LEU A 27 15.25 -17.75 -0.66
C LEU A 27 16.02 -16.47 -1.03
N ASP A 28 15.32 -15.33 -1.16
CA ASP A 28 15.95 -14.09 -1.61
C ASP A 28 16.65 -13.38 -0.44
N PRO A 29 17.97 -13.14 -0.55
CA PRO A 29 18.74 -12.41 0.47
C PRO A 29 18.23 -11.00 0.75
N GLN A 30 17.55 -10.34 -0.19
CA GLN A 30 16.99 -9.00 -0.01
C GLN A 30 15.95 -8.96 1.13
N TYR A 31 15.28 -10.08 1.40
CA TYR A 31 14.34 -10.18 2.52
C TYR A 31 15.00 -10.35 3.89
N ALA A 32 16.32 -10.52 4.00
CA ALA A 32 16.98 -10.78 5.28
C ALA A 32 16.61 -9.75 6.39
N PRO A 33 16.57 -8.42 6.13
CA PRO A 33 16.18 -7.45 7.15
C PRO A 33 14.72 -7.63 7.60
N LEU A 34 13.83 -7.96 6.66
CA LEU A 34 12.42 -8.16 6.94
C LEU A 34 12.18 -9.47 7.69
N ARG A 35 12.86 -10.56 7.32
CA ARG A 35 12.81 -11.82 8.07
C ARG A 35 13.18 -11.62 9.53
N LYS A 36 14.31 -10.96 9.79
CA LYS A 36 14.77 -10.66 11.15
C LYS A 36 13.73 -9.84 11.94
N TYR A 37 13.09 -8.87 11.31
CA TYR A 37 12.03 -8.08 11.93
C TYR A 37 10.79 -8.93 12.25
N LEU A 38 10.37 -9.78 11.32
CA LEU A 38 9.22 -10.67 11.50
C LEU A 38 9.48 -11.80 12.50
N GLU A 39 10.69 -12.36 12.54
CA GLU A 39 11.11 -13.35 13.54
C GLU A 39 10.96 -12.77 14.95
N HIS A 40 11.45 -11.56 15.17
CA HIS A 40 11.27 -10.89 16.46
C HIS A 40 9.78 -10.68 16.82
N MET A 41 8.93 -10.32 15.87
CA MET A 41 7.48 -10.21 16.07
C MET A 41 6.85 -11.58 16.34
N SER A 42 7.25 -12.63 15.63
CA SER A 42 6.74 -13.99 15.76
C SER A 42 7.06 -14.57 17.14
N ASP A 43 8.27 -14.36 17.64
CA ASP A 43 8.69 -14.80 18.97
C ASP A 43 7.85 -14.13 20.08
N GLN A 44 7.54 -12.86 19.93
CA GLN A 44 6.69 -12.13 20.86
C GLN A 44 5.24 -12.61 20.84
N GLN A 45 4.72 -12.99 19.68
CA GLN A 45 3.32 -13.33 19.45
C GLN A 45 3.06 -14.84 19.49
N LYS A 46 4.11 -15.68 19.43
CA LYS A 46 4.06 -17.15 19.39
C LYS A 46 3.23 -17.68 18.22
N GLU A 47 3.27 -17.00 17.08
CA GLU A 47 2.55 -17.40 15.87
C GLU A 47 3.43 -17.22 14.62
N PRO A 48 3.25 -18.05 13.57
CA PRO A 48 3.98 -17.90 12.33
C PRO A 48 3.50 -16.67 11.56
N LEU A 49 4.43 -15.84 11.10
CA LEU A 49 4.16 -14.64 10.31
C LEU A 49 4.63 -14.75 8.85
N MET A 50 5.41 -15.78 8.51
CA MET A 50 5.97 -16.02 7.19
C MET A 50 5.48 -17.35 6.61
N PHE A 51 4.93 -17.31 5.41
CA PHE A 51 4.40 -18.45 4.68
C PHE A 51 5.05 -18.51 3.30
N GLU A 52 5.56 -19.67 2.91
CA GLU A 52 6.20 -19.87 1.60
C GLU A 52 5.21 -20.06 0.45
N ASP A 53 3.93 -20.19 0.77
CA ASP A 53 2.85 -20.33 -0.21
C ASP A 53 1.60 -19.58 0.26
N LEU A 54 0.67 -19.32 -0.67
CA LEU A 54 -0.64 -18.75 -0.37
C LEU A 54 -1.57 -19.81 0.23
N ASP A 55 -1.46 -19.99 1.52
CA ASP A 55 -2.35 -20.88 2.28
C ASP A 55 -3.68 -20.16 2.56
N GLN A 56 -4.72 -20.57 1.84
CA GLN A 56 -6.07 -20.04 2.00
C GLN A 56 -6.66 -20.34 3.38
N GLN A 57 -6.29 -21.47 4.00
CA GLN A 57 -6.78 -21.81 5.34
C GLN A 57 -6.13 -20.93 6.40
N ALA A 58 -4.82 -20.70 6.31
CA ALA A 58 -4.11 -19.77 7.18
C ALA A 58 -4.67 -18.36 7.04
N LEU A 59 -4.87 -17.88 5.80
CA LEU A 59 -5.49 -16.58 5.54
C LEU A 59 -6.90 -16.47 6.13
N GLY A 60 -7.70 -17.55 6.03
CA GLY A 60 -9.03 -17.63 6.62
C GLY A 60 -8.99 -17.47 8.14
N LYS A 61 -8.14 -18.22 8.83
CA LYS A 61 -7.95 -18.13 10.28
C LYS A 61 -7.55 -16.71 10.70
N ILE A 62 -6.56 -16.10 10.01
CA ILE A 62 -6.12 -14.73 10.26
C ILE A 62 -7.30 -13.75 10.19
N LEU A 63 -8.14 -13.84 9.16
CA LEU A 63 -9.27 -12.93 8.99
C LEU A 63 -10.38 -13.16 10.02
N GLU A 64 -10.65 -14.40 10.40
CA GLU A 64 -11.64 -14.75 11.44
C GLU A 64 -11.18 -14.25 12.82
N GLU A 65 -9.92 -14.48 13.17
CA GLU A 65 -9.34 -13.98 14.42
C GLU A 65 -9.35 -12.46 14.49
N GLN A 66 -8.94 -11.79 13.40
CA GLN A 66 -8.93 -10.32 13.33
C GLN A 66 -10.35 -9.75 13.41
N ARG A 67 -11.33 -10.43 12.82
CA ARG A 67 -12.74 -10.09 12.97
C ARG A 67 -13.17 -10.16 14.42
N ALA A 68 -12.89 -11.28 15.11
CA ALA A 68 -13.27 -11.47 16.51
C ALA A 68 -12.61 -10.40 17.42
N ILE A 69 -11.31 -10.12 17.24
CA ILE A 69 -10.59 -9.05 17.95
C ILE A 69 -11.26 -7.69 17.71
N THR A 70 -11.60 -7.38 16.46
CA THR A 70 -12.22 -6.10 16.11
C THR A 70 -13.61 -5.96 16.74
N GLU A 71 -14.41 -7.03 16.77
CA GLU A 71 -15.73 -7.04 17.40
C GLU A 71 -15.62 -6.83 18.92
N GLU A 72 -14.64 -7.47 19.57
CA GLU A 72 -14.39 -7.30 20.99
C GLU A 72 -13.90 -5.87 21.33
N CYS A 73 -13.00 -5.31 20.51
CA CYS A 73 -12.56 -3.92 20.64
C CYS A 73 -13.72 -2.93 20.53
N ARG A 74 -14.65 -3.18 19.61
CA ARG A 74 -15.87 -2.35 19.45
C ARG A 74 -16.75 -2.40 20.71
N LYS A 75 -16.97 -3.57 21.29
CA LYS A 75 -17.73 -3.71 22.53
C LYS A 75 -17.08 -2.92 23.66
N ARG A 76 -15.76 -2.96 23.77
CA ARG A 76 -14.98 -2.23 24.77
C ARG A 76 -14.74 -0.75 24.43
N LYS A 77 -15.18 -0.27 23.25
CA LYS A 77 -14.96 1.10 22.74
C LYS A 77 -13.48 1.48 22.65
N ILE A 78 -12.61 0.51 22.34
CA ILE A 78 -11.18 0.73 22.10
C ILE A 78 -10.89 0.59 20.59
N LYS A 79 -9.80 1.23 20.14
CA LYS A 79 -9.37 1.15 18.73
C LYS A 79 -8.80 -0.24 18.46
N PRO A 80 -9.28 -0.96 17.43
CA PRO A 80 -8.73 -2.26 17.08
C PRO A 80 -7.29 -2.13 16.54
N PRO A 81 -6.44 -3.14 16.77
CA PRO A 81 -5.10 -3.18 16.21
C PRO A 81 -5.15 -3.18 14.69
N GLN A 82 -4.20 -2.47 14.07
CA GLN A 82 -4.02 -2.49 12.62
C GLN A 82 -3.04 -3.58 12.27
N CYS A 83 -3.36 -4.39 11.27
CA CYS A 83 -2.56 -5.50 10.81
C CYS A 83 -2.31 -5.40 9.31
N CYS A 84 -1.30 -6.09 8.81
CA CYS A 84 -0.95 -6.11 7.40
C CYS A 84 -0.81 -7.55 6.88
N VAL A 85 -1.39 -7.82 5.72
CA VAL A 85 -1.17 -9.05 4.93
C VAL A 85 -0.43 -8.67 3.67
N VAL A 86 0.73 -9.28 3.43
CA VAL A 86 1.53 -9.07 2.23
C VAL A 86 1.49 -10.33 1.39
N LEU A 87 1.17 -10.16 0.12
CA LEU A 87 1.14 -11.19 -0.91
C LEU A 87 2.18 -10.81 -1.96
N ASP A 88 3.29 -11.54 -2.02
CA ASP A 88 4.40 -11.18 -2.89
C ASP A 88 4.90 -12.37 -3.69
N ASP A 89 5.22 -12.10 -4.97
CA ASP A 89 5.79 -13.08 -5.91
C ASP A 89 4.94 -14.35 -6.07
N LEU A 90 3.61 -14.20 -6.11
CA LEU A 90 2.65 -15.31 -6.26
C LEU A 90 2.25 -15.50 -7.73
N ALA A 91 3.15 -15.25 -8.69
CA ALA A 91 2.86 -15.35 -10.12
C ALA A 91 2.50 -16.77 -10.58
N ASP A 92 3.04 -17.79 -9.93
CA ASP A 92 2.72 -19.20 -10.14
C ASP A 92 1.34 -19.61 -9.59
N ARG A 93 0.74 -18.74 -8.77
CA ARG A 93 -0.60 -18.93 -8.17
C ARG A 93 -1.72 -18.16 -8.87
N GLY A 94 -1.57 -17.90 -10.16
CA GLY A 94 -2.58 -17.22 -10.97
C GLY A 94 -3.97 -17.87 -10.92
N ASP A 95 -4.04 -19.18 -10.68
CA ASP A 95 -5.27 -19.92 -10.45
C ASP A 95 -6.00 -19.46 -9.18
N ILE A 96 -5.30 -19.15 -8.11
CA ILE A 96 -5.87 -18.66 -6.84
C ILE A 96 -6.19 -17.17 -6.92
N LEU A 97 -5.28 -16.39 -7.51
CA LEU A 97 -5.42 -14.94 -7.64
C LEU A 97 -6.57 -14.53 -8.57
N ASN A 98 -6.91 -15.37 -9.56
CA ASN A 98 -7.95 -15.11 -10.57
C ASN A 98 -9.27 -15.84 -10.34
N LYS A 99 -9.31 -16.90 -9.52
CA LYS A 99 -10.53 -17.70 -9.39
C LYS A 99 -11.68 -16.90 -8.78
N ARG A 100 -12.74 -16.74 -9.58
CA ARG A 100 -14.10 -16.67 -9.07
C ARG A 100 -14.46 -18.07 -8.58
N GLN A 101 -14.16 -18.41 -7.33
CA GLN A 101 -14.66 -19.67 -6.78
C GLN A 101 -16.16 -19.54 -6.57
N GLY A 102 -16.92 -20.10 -7.50
CA GLY A 102 -18.31 -20.45 -7.28
C GLY A 102 -18.36 -21.66 -6.35
N GLY A 103 -18.60 -21.43 -5.09
CA GLY A 103 -18.80 -22.42 -4.05
C GLY A 103 -19.13 -21.73 -2.73
N ASN A 104 -19.79 -22.42 -1.80
CA ASN A 104 -20.23 -21.86 -0.50
C ASN A 104 -19.12 -21.31 0.40
N ASN A 105 -17.84 -21.53 0.06
CA ASN A 105 -16.66 -20.93 0.69
C ASN A 105 -16.05 -19.93 -0.30
N GLY A 106 -16.52 -18.69 -0.27
CA GLY A 106 -15.90 -17.58 -1.01
C GLY A 106 -14.40 -17.52 -0.71
N SER A 107 -13.58 -17.24 -1.72
CA SER A 107 -12.13 -17.10 -1.54
C SER A 107 -11.82 -16.13 -0.42
N TRP A 108 -11.00 -16.54 0.55
CA TRP A 108 -10.55 -15.68 1.64
C TRP A 108 -9.78 -14.46 1.12
N LEU A 109 -9.14 -14.60 -0.04
CA LEU A 109 -8.48 -13.50 -0.72
C LEU A 109 -9.47 -12.42 -1.17
N ILE A 110 -10.64 -12.80 -1.68
CA ILE A 110 -11.72 -11.86 -2.00
C ILE A 110 -12.25 -11.21 -0.71
N SER A 111 -12.40 -11.99 0.36
CA SER A 111 -12.78 -11.48 1.68
C SER A 111 -11.78 -10.44 2.21
N LEU A 112 -10.48 -10.72 2.08
CA LEU A 112 -9.41 -9.78 2.43
C LEU A 112 -9.58 -8.46 1.66
N ALA A 113 -9.70 -8.53 0.34
CA ALA A 113 -9.77 -7.35 -0.51
C ALA A 113 -11.02 -6.49 -0.22
N THR A 114 -12.18 -7.12 -0.04
CA THR A 114 -13.47 -6.41 0.09
C THR A 114 -13.80 -6.01 1.53
N ARG A 115 -13.41 -6.82 2.50
CA ARG A 115 -13.81 -6.68 3.92
C ARG A 115 -12.66 -6.45 4.89
N GLY A 116 -11.40 -6.71 4.49
CA GLY A 116 -10.24 -6.62 5.39
C GLY A 116 -10.17 -5.30 6.15
N ARG A 117 -10.48 -4.17 5.49
CA ARG A 117 -10.53 -2.85 6.12
C ARG A 117 -11.46 -2.77 7.34
N HIS A 118 -12.56 -3.53 7.35
CA HIS A 118 -13.53 -3.56 8.45
C HIS A 118 -13.01 -4.33 9.66
N PHE A 119 -11.98 -5.16 9.45
CA PHE A 119 -11.30 -5.93 10.48
C PHE A 119 -9.95 -5.32 10.87
N GLY A 120 -9.64 -4.11 10.38
CA GLY A 120 -8.36 -3.47 10.63
C GLY A 120 -7.18 -4.12 9.87
N VAL A 121 -7.46 -4.82 8.78
CA VAL A 121 -6.43 -5.46 7.96
C VAL A 121 -6.18 -4.66 6.70
N THR A 122 -4.96 -4.15 6.56
CA THR A 122 -4.39 -3.63 5.32
C THR A 122 -3.78 -4.78 4.53
N TRP A 123 -3.84 -4.73 3.21
CA TRP A 123 -3.17 -5.71 2.38
C TRP A 123 -2.32 -5.04 1.30
N ILE A 124 -1.22 -5.69 0.97
CA ILE A 124 -0.28 -5.29 -0.07
C ILE A 124 -0.10 -6.50 -0.99
N ILE A 125 -0.24 -6.31 -2.29
CA ILE A 125 0.04 -7.34 -3.29
C ILE A 125 1.11 -6.83 -4.26
N SER A 126 2.10 -7.67 -4.53
CA SER A 126 3.10 -7.45 -5.56
C SER A 126 2.98 -8.54 -6.61
N SER A 127 2.97 -8.14 -7.87
CA SER A 127 2.86 -9.06 -9.00
C SER A 127 3.68 -8.53 -10.18
N GLN A 128 4.31 -9.43 -10.89
CA GLN A 128 5.05 -9.12 -12.11
C GLN A 128 4.11 -8.95 -13.33
N VAL A 129 2.87 -9.42 -13.23
CA VAL A 129 1.88 -9.41 -14.31
C VAL A 129 0.56 -8.88 -13.77
N ILE A 130 0.08 -7.77 -14.32
CA ILE A 130 -1.15 -7.11 -13.86
C ILE A 130 -2.38 -8.03 -13.98
N ASN A 131 -2.45 -8.82 -15.05
CA ASN A 131 -3.59 -9.68 -15.35
C ASN A 131 -3.66 -10.94 -14.45
N LEU A 132 -2.59 -11.29 -13.74
CA LEU A 132 -2.62 -12.35 -12.72
C LEU A 132 -3.36 -11.92 -11.47
N VAL A 133 -3.40 -10.63 -11.18
CA VAL A 133 -4.20 -10.10 -10.07
C VAL A 133 -5.65 -9.99 -10.51
N GLY A 134 -6.52 -10.79 -9.92
CA GLY A 134 -7.94 -10.85 -10.30
C GLY A 134 -8.63 -9.48 -10.24
N THR A 135 -9.59 -9.26 -11.14
CA THR A 135 -10.31 -7.98 -11.27
C THR A 135 -10.92 -7.48 -9.95
N VAL A 136 -11.43 -8.40 -9.10
CA VAL A 136 -12.00 -8.02 -7.80
C VAL A 136 -10.92 -7.41 -6.89
N LEU A 137 -9.72 -7.98 -6.88
CA LEU A 137 -8.60 -7.43 -6.12
C LEU A 137 -8.23 -6.06 -6.66
N ARG A 138 -7.97 -5.94 -7.97
CA ARG A 138 -7.58 -4.66 -8.60
C ARG A 138 -8.59 -3.54 -8.37
N LYS A 139 -9.89 -3.85 -8.39
CA LYS A 139 -10.96 -2.87 -8.11
C LYS A 139 -11.09 -2.46 -6.65
N ASN A 140 -10.44 -3.17 -5.72
CA ASN A 140 -10.46 -2.87 -4.29
C ASN A 140 -9.17 -2.25 -3.77
N VAL A 141 -8.14 -2.05 -4.61
CA VAL A 141 -6.93 -1.33 -4.21
C VAL A 141 -7.22 0.17 -4.05
N ARG A 142 -6.53 0.82 -3.13
CA ARG A 142 -6.57 2.27 -2.95
C ARG A 142 -5.40 2.97 -3.61
N CYS A 143 -4.28 2.30 -3.72
CA CYS A 143 -3.07 2.82 -4.33
C CYS A 143 -2.43 1.75 -5.21
N MET A 144 -1.82 2.19 -6.29
CA MET A 144 -1.05 1.33 -7.21
C MET A 144 0.31 1.96 -7.44
N CYS A 145 1.36 1.13 -7.46
CA CYS A 145 2.69 1.50 -7.93
C CYS A 145 2.96 0.68 -9.18
N VAL A 146 3.05 1.32 -10.33
CA VAL A 146 3.20 0.63 -11.63
C VAL A 146 4.53 1.01 -12.24
N TRP A 147 5.44 0.03 -12.32
CA TRP A 147 6.72 0.15 -13.02
C TRP A 147 6.53 -0.05 -14.51
N ARG A 148 7.62 0.09 -15.25
CA ARG A 148 7.63 -0.15 -16.69
C ARG A 148 7.22 -1.59 -17.02
N LEU A 149 6.03 -1.76 -17.57
CA LEU A 149 5.49 -3.03 -18.05
C LEU A 149 6.16 -3.40 -19.38
N ARG A 150 6.32 -4.70 -19.62
CA ARG A 150 6.97 -5.21 -20.85
C ARG A 150 5.96 -5.53 -21.96
N ASN A 151 4.72 -5.78 -21.57
CA ASN A 151 3.69 -6.23 -22.49
C ASN A 151 2.69 -5.09 -22.79
N HIS A 152 2.47 -4.78 -24.06
CA HIS A 152 1.55 -3.73 -24.48
C HIS A 152 0.11 -3.98 -23.98
N LYS A 153 -0.36 -5.24 -23.98
CA LYS A 153 -1.68 -5.59 -23.46
C LYS A 153 -1.87 -5.28 -21.97
N GLU A 154 -0.79 -5.34 -21.20
CA GLU A 154 -0.85 -4.96 -19.78
C GLU A 154 -0.96 -3.45 -19.61
N VAL A 155 -0.27 -2.69 -20.45
CA VAL A 155 -0.39 -1.22 -20.49
C VAL A 155 -1.79 -0.81 -20.93
N GLU A 156 -2.35 -1.46 -21.95
CA GLU A 156 -3.74 -1.24 -22.36
C GLU A 156 -4.73 -1.54 -21.23
N THR A 157 -4.55 -2.67 -20.52
CA THR A 157 -5.38 -3.02 -19.37
C THR A 157 -5.30 -1.94 -18.27
N LEU A 158 -4.10 -1.44 -17.98
CA LEU A 158 -3.91 -0.34 -17.01
C LEU A 158 -4.66 0.92 -17.45
N CYS A 159 -4.48 1.32 -18.72
CA CYS A 159 -5.14 2.50 -19.26
C CYS A 159 -6.67 2.35 -19.27
N GLU A 160 -7.18 1.16 -19.56
CA GLU A 160 -8.62 0.87 -19.51
C GLU A 160 -9.19 0.96 -18.10
N GLU A 161 -8.51 0.39 -17.12
CA GLU A 161 -8.98 0.42 -15.72
C GLU A 161 -8.98 1.84 -15.13
N LEU A 162 -8.10 2.71 -15.60
CA LEU A 162 -7.97 4.09 -15.14
C LEU A 162 -8.74 5.10 -16.02
N SER A 163 -9.29 4.68 -17.16
CA SER A 163 -9.94 5.55 -18.16
C SER A 163 -11.21 6.27 -17.66
N GLY A 164 -11.73 5.91 -16.50
CA GLY A 164 -12.81 6.67 -15.85
C GLY A 164 -12.37 7.99 -15.24
N VAL A 165 -11.05 8.25 -15.15
CA VAL A 165 -10.49 9.48 -14.56
C VAL A 165 -10.03 10.45 -15.65
N TYR A 166 -9.22 9.94 -16.56
CA TYR A 166 -8.69 10.64 -17.74
C TYR A 166 -8.82 9.73 -18.97
N GLY A 167 -8.72 10.28 -20.17
CA GLY A 167 -8.71 9.51 -21.39
C GLY A 167 -7.53 8.54 -21.46
N LYS A 168 -7.67 7.45 -22.24
CA LYS A 168 -6.62 6.41 -22.35
C LYS A 168 -5.27 6.99 -22.79
N ASP A 169 -5.29 7.94 -23.72
CA ASP A 169 -4.08 8.57 -24.26
C ASP A 169 -3.38 9.44 -23.22
N GLU A 170 -4.15 10.15 -22.40
CA GLU A 170 -3.63 10.95 -21.28
C GLU A 170 -2.97 10.05 -20.25
N ILE A 171 -3.62 8.95 -19.87
CA ILE A 171 -3.05 7.97 -18.92
C ILE A 171 -1.79 7.33 -19.50
N MET A 172 -1.78 7.00 -20.79
CA MET A 172 -0.59 6.48 -21.49
C MET A 172 0.57 7.47 -21.41
N GLN A 173 0.32 8.76 -21.60
CA GLN A 173 1.35 9.81 -21.49
C GLN A 173 1.89 9.91 -20.06
N LEU A 174 1.00 9.95 -19.05
CA LEU A 174 1.39 9.98 -17.63
C LEU A 174 2.23 8.76 -17.25
N TYR A 175 1.80 7.56 -17.68
CA TYR A 175 2.51 6.32 -17.44
C TYR A 175 3.89 6.30 -18.12
N THR A 176 3.96 6.68 -19.39
CA THR A 176 5.21 6.71 -20.15
C THR A 176 6.21 7.68 -19.52
N HIS A 177 5.75 8.87 -19.13
CA HIS A 177 6.58 9.85 -18.44
C HIS A 177 7.07 9.33 -17.08
N ALA A 178 6.19 8.73 -16.29
CA ALA A 178 6.54 8.24 -14.96
C ALA A 178 7.49 7.04 -14.95
N THR A 179 7.54 6.28 -16.05
CA THR A 179 8.32 5.04 -16.15
C THR A 179 9.50 5.12 -17.10
N GLN A 180 9.86 6.32 -17.59
CA GLN A 180 10.98 6.48 -18.52
C GLN A 180 12.33 6.21 -17.88
N ASP A 181 12.52 6.63 -16.62
CA ASP A 181 13.77 6.48 -15.91
C ASP A 181 13.87 5.09 -15.22
N PRO A 182 15.09 4.54 -15.09
CA PRO A 182 15.31 3.32 -14.33
C PRO A 182 14.75 3.43 -12.90
N PHE A 183 14.08 2.36 -12.44
CA PHE A 183 13.48 2.25 -11.10
C PHE A 183 12.37 3.26 -10.78
N SER A 184 11.97 4.07 -11.74
CA SER A 184 10.84 4.98 -11.61
C SER A 184 9.51 4.25 -11.82
N PHE A 185 8.43 4.79 -11.28
CA PHE A 185 7.10 4.20 -11.36
C PHE A 185 6.01 5.27 -11.32
N LEU A 186 4.88 4.95 -11.92
CA LEU A 186 3.64 5.69 -11.75
C LEU A 186 3.00 5.29 -10.43
N PHE A 187 2.79 6.25 -9.54
CA PHE A 187 2.00 6.07 -8.33
C PHE A 187 0.61 6.62 -8.53
N VAL A 188 -0.41 5.76 -8.36
CA VAL A 188 -1.81 6.11 -8.54
C VAL A 188 -2.54 6.02 -7.21
N ARG A 189 -3.17 7.12 -6.80
CA ARG A 189 -4.00 7.21 -5.59
C ARG A 189 -5.47 7.16 -6.00
N LEU A 190 -6.06 5.97 -5.97
CA LEU A 190 -7.47 5.77 -6.34
C LEU A 190 -8.45 6.31 -5.29
N ASP A 191 -7.98 6.57 -4.08
CA ASP A 191 -8.73 7.17 -2.98
C ASP A 191 -8.59 8.70 -2.88
N ALA A 192 -7.91 9.34 -3.84
CA ALA A 192 -7.74 10.77 -3.87
C ALA A 192 -9.09 11.50 -4.02
N LYS A 193 -9.22 12.65 -3.34
CA LYS A 193 -10.46 13.45 -3.38
C LYS A 193 -10.68 14.14 -4.72
N THR A 194 -9.61 14.48 -5.41
CA THR A 194 -9.66 15.11 -6.73
C THR A 194 -8.86 14.30 -7.75
N ARG A 195 -9.27 14.33 -9.02
CA ARG A 195 -8.54 13.65 -10.09
C ARG A 195 -7.11 14.18 -10.25
N ARG A 196 -6.87 15.46 -9.96
CA ARG A 196 -5.55 16.10 -10.00
C ARG A 196 -4.56 15.52 -8.99
N ASP A 197 -5.05 14.92 -7.90
CA ASP A 197 -4.22 14.33 -6.83
C ASP A 197 -4.01 12.82 -7.00
N MET A 198 -4.49 12.23 -8.10
CA MET A 198 -4.44 10.78 -8.28
C MET A 198 -3.12 10.28 -8.83
N PHE A 199 -2.44 11.02 -9.70
CA PHE A 199 -1.27 10.54 -10.42
C PHE A 199 0.01 11.23 -9.97
N TRP A 200 1.05 10.43 -9.72
CA TRP A 200 2.31 10.91 -9.18
C TRP A 200 3.50 10.19 -9.82
N LEU A 201 4.58 10.93 -10.05
CA LEU A 201 5.89 10.38 -10.31
C LEU A 201 6.48 9.89 -8.99
N ARG A 202 6.60 8.58 -8.83
CA ARG A 202 6.97 7.96 -7.56
C ARG A 202 6.06 8.45 -6.42
N PHE A 203 6.62 8.86 -5.29
CA PHE A 203 5.88 9.50 -4.19
C PHE A 203 6.18 11.01 -4.07
N GLU A 204 6.81 11.59 -5.10
CA GLU A 204 7.48 12.90 -5.01
C GLU A 204 6.69 14.00 -5.71
N SER A 205 6.38 13.82 -7.00
CA SER A 205 5.83 14.88 -7.83
C SER A 205 4.48 14.50 -8.41
N ARG A 206 3.51 15.39 -8.29
CA ARG A 206 2.20 15.23 -8.90
C ARG A 206 2.33 15.33 -10.43
N LEU A 207 1.59 14.47 -11.12
CA LEU A 207 1.50 14.47 -12.58
C LEU A 207 0.11 14.90 -13.02
N LEU A 208 0.07 15.79 -14.00
CA LEU A 208 -1.16 16.24 -14.65
C LEU A 208 -1.04 16.02 -16.15
N PRO A 209 -2.15 15.71 -16.86
CA PRO A 209 -2.20 15.77 -18.32
C PRO A 209 -1.85 17.18 -18.82
N LYS A 210 -1.32 17.28 -20.04
CA LYS A 210 -0.85 18.56 -20.61
C LYS A 210 -1.93 19.64 -20.61
N GLU A 211 -3.16 19.29 -20.94
CA GLU A 211 -4.28 20.24 -20.97
C GLU A 211 -4.62 20.85 -19.60
N GLU A 212 -4.39 20.11 -18.51
CA GLU A 212 -4.59 20.64 -17.15
C GLU A 212 -3.38 21.39 -16.61
N SER A 213 -2.17 21.12 -17.12
CA SER A 213 -0.95 21.84 -16.74
C SER A 213 -0.91 23.25 -17.33
N GLU A 214 -1.46 23.45 -18.50
CA GLU A 214 -1.53 24.76 -19.17
C GLU A 214 -2.57 25.70 -18.53
N SER A 215 -3.62 25.17 -17.92
CA SER A 215 -4.65 25.97 -17.24
C SER A 215 -4.21 26.59 -15.92
N ASP A 216 -3.12 26.11 -15.30
CA ASP A 216 -2.57 26.66 -14.07
C ASP A 216 -1.57 27.83 -14.33
N ASP A 217 -1.04 27.97 -15.58
CA ASP A 217 -0.09 29.00 -15.95
C ASP A 217 -0.76 30.31 -16.41
N ASP A 218 -2.04 30.26 -16.84
CA ASP A 218 -2.78 31.44 -17.29
C ASP A 218 -3.38 32.31 -16.15
N GLY A 219 -3.17 31.94 -14.89
CA GLY A 219 -3.74 32.59 -13.70
C GLY A 219 -2.88 33.67 -13.04
N HIS A 220 -1.67 33.98 -13.53
CA HIS A 220 -0.82 35.04 -12.95
C HIS A 220 -0.20 35.94 -14.03
N GLY A 221 -1.04 36.75 -14.63
CA GLY A 221 -0.64 37.90 -15.43
C GLY A 221 -0.42 39.13 -14.54
N THR A 222 0.83 39.60 -14.56
CA THR A 222 1.31 40.95 -14.24
C THR A 222 1.16 41.49 -12.81
N VAL A 223 2.27 41.58 -12.09
CA VAL A 223 2.84 42.85 -11.55
C VAL A 223 4.25 42.60 -11.00
N GLY A 224 5.24 43.34 -11.50
CA GLY A 224 6.37 43.85 -10.66
C GLY A 224 7.62 42.96 -10.54
N ASN A 225 8.55 43.26 -11.42
CA ASN A 225 9.99 43.04 -11.34
C ASN A 225 10.58 43.22 -9.91
N ARG A 226 11.11 42.15 -9.26
CA ARG A 226 12.15 42.24 -8.21
C ARG A 226 13.06 41.00 -8.29
N PRO A 227 14.39 41.16 -8.09
CA PRO A 227 15.37 40.11 -8.33
C PRO A 227 15.38 39.03 -7.25
N ALA A 228 15.76 37.83 -7.66
CA ALA A 228 15.84 36.63 -6.88
C ALA A 228 16.70 36.74 -5.62
N ALA A 229 16.11 36.44 -4.47
CA ALA A 229 16.82 36.06 -3.26
C ALA A 229 16.73 34.54 -3.11
N SER A 230 17.91 33.92 -2.99
CA SER A 230 18.09 32.49 -2.77
C SER A 230 17.31 32.01 -1.56
N GLN A 231 16.27 31.19 -1.78
CA GLN A 231 15.60 30.48 -0.69
C GLN A 231 16.27 29.12 -0.46
N GLN A 232 16.93 29.01 0.67
CA GLN A 232 17.38 27.76 1.26
C GLN A 232 16.17 26.88 1.55
N VAL A 233 16.19 25.67 1.02
CA VAL A 233 15.24 24.61 1.32
C VAL A 233 15.39 24.23 2.80
N ARG A 234 14.41 24.55 3.62
CA ARG A 234 14.31 24.06 4.99
C ARG A 234 13.73 22.65 4.96
N GLU A 235 14.52 21.68 5.40
CA GLU A 235 14.05 20.34 5.70
C GLU A 235 12.97 20.38 6.80
N PRO A 236 11.90 19.56 6.70
CA PRO A 236 10.94 19.44 7.79
C PRO A 236 11.60 18.67 8.95
N GLY A 237 11.75 19.34 10.09
CA GLY A 237 12.25 18.77 11.33
C GLY A 237 11.34 17.64 11.86
N PRO A 238 11.87 16.73 12.68
CA PRO A 238 11.12 15.60 13.22
C PRO A 238 10.01 16.07 14.16
N PRO A 239 8.89 15.30 14.25
CA PRO A 239 7.75 15.67 15.10
C PRO A 239 8.13 15.67 16.58
N ALA A 240 7.69 16.72 17.28
CA ALA A 240 7.96 16.94 18.70
C ALA A 240 7.41 15.79 19.57
N HIS A 241 8.28 15.15 20.33
CA HIS A 241 7.93 14.19 21.37
C HIS A 241 7.11 14.85 22.49
N LYS A 242 5.84 14.47 22.63
CA LYS A 242 5.04 14.81 23.80
C LYS A 242 5.62 14.09 25.02
N LYS A 243 6.16 14.87 25.96
CA LYS A 243 6.61 14.39 27.27
C LYS A 243 5.40 13.80 28.03
N THR A 244 5.44 12.50 28.29
CA THR A 244 4.52 11.82 29.22
C THR A 244 4.80 12.29 30.64
N ARG A 245 3.78 12.86 31.29
CA ARG A 245 3.80 13.19 32.71
C ARG A 245 3.84 11.90 33.53
N ARG A 246 4.80 11.79 34.42
CA ARG A 246 4.87 10.74 35.45
C ARG A 246 3.68 10.90 36.42
N PRO A 247 3.03 9.83 36.85
CA PRO A 247 2.06 9.91 37.96
C PRO A 247 2.79 10.07 39.29
N VAL A 248 2.30 10.99 40.09
CA VAL A 248 2.70 11.30 41.45
C VAL A 248 2.19 10.21 42.38
N GLY A 249 2.99 9.88 43.38
CA GLY A 249 2.96 8.83 44.34
C GLY A 249 1.61 8.40 44.93
N ALA A 250 1.55 7.10 45.28
CA ALA A 250 0.58 6.53 46.16
C ALA A 250 1.06 6.65 47.63
N PRO A 251 0.14 6.88 48.60
CA PRO A 251 0.52 6.99 50.02
C PRO A 251 0.71 5.62 50.66
N SER A 252 1.72 5.53 51.52
CA SER A 252 2.00 4.47 52.45
C SER A 252 0.83 4.27 53.42
N ALA A 253 0.35 3.04 53.55
CA ALA A 253 -0.51 2.62 54.66
C ALA A 253 0.26 1.66 55.58
N ARG A 254 0.12 1.93 56.87
CA ARG A 254 0.63 1.14 58.00
C ARG A 254 -0.04 -0.24 58.06
#